data_8b27d41ecf24fbdc1e1a148e53ea7911
#
_entry.id   8b27d41ecf24fbdc1e1a148e53ea7911
#
_cell.length_a   1.000
_cell.length_b   1.000
_cell.length_c   1.000
_cell.angle_alpha   90.00
_cell.angle_beta   90.00
_cell.angle_gamma   90.00
#
_symmetry.space_group_name_H-M   'P 1'
#
loop_
_entity.id
_entity.type
_entity.pdbx_description
1 polymer ?
#
loop_
_entity_poly.entity_id
_entity_poly.type
_entity_poly.pdbx_seq_one_letter_code
_entity_poly.pdbx_strand_id
1 'polypeptide(L)'
;VAERNFRPHVNCVRPTPDNKYLCAVDNGIDQVKIYRINKRRHKLELVDILRCPRESGPRIIRFSADGKYAYILFELSNEIKVYSYDGSGENPEFELLQSVSTLSKKHDKDAIHNAASGLALAPDGKHLFCTTAGENTVSMYEIDAETGLLEKKFTLPISGDYPKDLVIFPDNQHIAVANHASNTITTFKVDYDNNIIVMNDKPHKVETPNSIHMWPVPQDFEAVKPLSDEEDDEQ
;
A
#
# COMPACT_ATOMS: atom_id res chain seq x y z
N VAL A 1 -0.71 24.28 10.98
CA VAL A 1 -1.16 23.34 9.95
C VAL A 1 -0.83 23.99 8.64
N ALA A 2 0.07 23.41 7.82
CA ALA A 2 0.35 23.92 6.48
C ALA A 2 -0.93 23.80 5.65
N GLU A 3 -1.38 24.89 5.02
CA GLU A 3 -2.48 24.83 4.09
C GLU A 3 -2.18 23.80 3.00
N ARG A 4 -3.07 22.83 2.85
CA ARG A 4 -2.96 21.84 1.78
C ARG A 4 -3.18 22.54 0.43
N ASN A 5 -2.13 22.64 -0.37
CA ASN A 5 -2.26 23.08 -1.74
C ASN A 5 -2.95 21.97 -2.56
N PHE A 6 -4.18 22.21 -2.97
CA PHE A 6 -4.91 21.33 -3.90
C PHE A 6 -4.24 21.35 -5.28
N ARG A 7 -3.23 20.52 -5.44
CA ARG A 7 -2.51 20.30 -6.70
C ARG A 7 -2.54 18.82 -7.06
N PRO A 8 -2.64 18.46 -8.33
CA PRO A 8 -2.52 17.06 -8.74
C PRO A 8 -1.24 16.42 -8.18
N HIS A 9 -1.38 15.28 -7.52
CA HIS A 9 -0.28 14.51 -6.93
C HIS A 9 -0.62 13.03 -6.98
N VAL A 10 -0.36 12.40 -8.13
CA VAL A 10 -0.63 10.98 -8.33
C VAL A 10 0.42 10.15 -7.61
N ASN A 11 0.00 9.36 -6.62
CA ASN A 11 0.88 8.49 -5.83
C ASN A 11 0.88 7.04 -6.30
N CYS A 12 -0.20 6.59 -6.91
CA CYS A 12 -0.34 5.20 -7.33
C CYS A 12 -1.05 5.11 -8.66
N VAL A 13 -0.55 4.24 -9.52
CA VAL A 13 -1.20 3.87 -10.77
C VAL A 13 -1.33 2.35 -10.80
N ARG A 14 -2.56 1.85 -11.02
CA ARG A 14 -2.83 0.41 -11.02
C ARG A 14 -3.83 0.05 -12.12
N PRO A 15 -3.52 -0.96 -12.97
CA PRO A 15 -4.54 -1.52 -13.86
C PRO A 15 -5.61 -2.25 -13.05
N THR A 16 -6.83 -2.26 -13.58
CA THR A 16 -7.90 -3.10 -13.05
C THR A 16 -7.62 -4.59 -13.35
N PRO A 17 -8.20 -5.53 -12.57
CA PRO A 17 -7.93 -6.97 -12.75
C PRO A 17 -8.23 -7.49 -14.16
N ASP A 18 -9.22 -6.94 -14.82
CA ASP A 18 -9.61 -7.26 -16.18
C ASP A 18 -8.74 -6.59 -17.28
N ASN A 19 -7.77 -5.75 -16.89
CA ASN A 19 -6.89 -4.97 -17.76
C ASN A 19 -7.62 -4.07 -18.77
N LYS A 20 -8.86 -3.67 -18.48
CA LYS A 20 -9.62 -2.73 -19.29
C LYS A 20 -9.33 -1.27 -18.93
N TYR A 21 -9.08 -1.00 -17.65
CA TYR A 21 -8.90 0.34 -17.14
C TYR A 21 -7.59 0.49 -16.34
N LEU A 22 -7.19 1.75 -16.18
CA LEU A 22 -6.06 2.17 -15.36
C LEU A 22 -6.56 3.18 -14.33
N CYS A 23 -6.39 2.86 -13.06
CA CYS A 23 -6.72 3.76 -11.95
C CYS A 23 -5.50 4.59 -11.59
N ALA A 24 -5.61 5.92 -11.64
CA ALA A 24 -4.60 6.87 -11.17
C ALA A 24 -5.11 7.54 -9.88
N VAL A 25 -4.51 7.18 -8.76
CA VAL A 25 -4.88 7.64 -7.41
C VAL A 25 -4.19 8.97 -7.14
N ASP A 26 -4.97 10.04 -7.08
CA ASP A 26 -4.47 11.41 -6.93
C ASP A 26 -4.73 11.91 -5.49
N ASN A 27 -3.70 11.84 -4.67
CA ASN A 27 -3.71 12.30 -3.28
C ASN A 27 -3.97 13.81 -3.18
N GLY A 28 -3.44 14.59 -4.12
CA GLY A 28 -3.45 16.05 -4.06
C GLY A 28 -4.83 16.68 -4.26
N ILE A 29 -5.72 16.02 -4.99
CA ILE A 29 -7.05 16.55 -5.34
C ILE A 29 -8.20 15.59 -4.96
N ASP A 30 -7.93 14.61 -4.09
CA ASP A 30 -8.91 13.67 -3.53
C ASP A 30 -9.73 12.93 -4.61
N GLN A 31 -9.04 12.30 -5.57
CA GLN A 31 -9.69 11.60 -6.68
C GLN A 31 -8.95 10.33 -7.07
N VAL A 32 -9.70 9.37 -7.63
CA VAL A 32 -9.13 8.31 -8.46
C VAL A 32 -9.65 8.51 -9.88
N LYS A 33 -8.75 8.86 -10.80
CA LYS A 33 -9.08 8.99 -12.22
C LYS A 33 -9.01 7.63 -12.88
N ILE A 34 -10.02 7.28 -13.66
CA ILE A 34 -10.15 5.99 -14.30
C ILE A 34 -10.06 6.18 -15.81
N TYR A 35 -9.03 5.57 -16.39
CA TYR A 35 -8.75 5.67 -17.82
C TYR A 35 -9.00 4.33 -18.50
N ARG A 36 -9.73 4.32 -19.61
CA ARG A 36 -9.82 3.14 -20.50
C ARG A 36 -8.49 2.95 -21.23
N ILE A 37 -7.98 1.72 -21.23
CA ILE A 37 -6.77 1.36 -21.95
C ILE A 37 -7.13 1.02 -23.41
N ASN A 38 -6.98 2.01 -24.31
CA ASN A 38 -7.21 1.78 -25.74
C ASN A 38 -5.96 1.22 -26.41
N LYS A 39 -5.87 -0.12 -26.43
CA LYS A 39 -4.72 -0.85 -27.01
C LYS A 39 -4.52 -0.57 -28.51
N ARG A 40 -5.61 -0.32 -29.27
CA ARG A 40 -5.52 -0.06 -30.71
C ARG A 40 -4.91 1.30 -31.02
N ARG A 41 -5.21 2.31 -30.19
CA ARG A 41 -4.75 3.69 -30.38
C ARG A 41 -3.52 4.03 -29.54
N HIS A 42 -3.06 3.10 -28.69
CA HIS A 42 -2.00 3.31 -27.69
C HIS A 42 -2.25 4.57 -26.85
N LYS A 43 -3.49 4.71 -26.34
CA LYS A 43 -3.94 5.89 -25.59
C LYS A 43 -4.70 5.47 -24.33
N LEU A 44 -4.65 6.37 -23.36
CA LEU A 44 -5.51 6.36 -22.17
C LEU A 44 -6.63 7.37 -22.39
N GLU A 45 -7.87 6.93 -22.23
CA GLU A 45 -9.06 7.77 -22.39
C GLU A 45 -9.75 7.88 -21.01
N LEU A 46 -9.83 9.11 -20.46
CA LEU A 46 -10.53 9.33 -19.19
C LEU A 46 -12.01 8.98 -19.35
N VAL A 47 -12.48 8.02 -18.57
CA VAL A 47 -13.88 7.55 -18.64
C VAL A 47 -14.66 7.85 -17.38
N ASP A 48 -14.00 7.91 -16.22
CA ASP A 48 -14.66 8.20 -14.95
C ASP A 48 -13.71 8.82 -13.92
N ILE A 49 -14.29 9.41 -12.87
CA ILE A 49 -13.57 9.99 -11.73
C ILE A 49 -14.30 9.56 -10.45
N LEU A 50 -13.72 8.63 -9.70
CA LEU A 50 -14.14 8.33 -8.35
C LEU A 50 -13.72 9.48 -7.42
N ARG A 51 -14.70 10.29 -7.01
CA ARG A 51 -14.49 11.41 -6.08
C ARG A 51 -14.42 10.89 -4.65
N CYS A 52 -13.33 11.20 -3.97
CA CYS A 52 -13.13 10.86 -2.57
C CYS A 52 -13.56 12.01 -1.65
N PRO A 53 -13.82 11.73 -0.36
CA PRO A 53 -14.08 12.79 0.62
C PRO A 53 -12.96 13.84 0.62
N ARG A 54 -13.35 15.08 0.82
CA ARG A 54 -12.38 16.20 0.83
C ARG A 54 -11.38 16.02 1.96
N GLU A 55 -10.10 16.29 1.68
CA GLU A 55 -8.99 16.18 2.63
C GLU A 55 -8.75 14.75 3.15
N SER A 56 -9.24 13.73 2.42
CA SER A 56 -9.00 12.33 2.79
C SER A 56 -7.66 11.78 2.29
N GLY A 57 -7.14 12.31 1.18
CA GLY A 57 -5.85 11.94 0.61
C GLY A 57 -5.77 10.48 0.15
N PRO A 58 -6.50 10.05 -0.87
CA PRO A 58 -6.34 8.71 -1.43
C PRO A 58 -4.89 8.51 -1.90
N ARG A 59 -4.27 7.38 -1.54
CA ARG A 59 -2.85 7.16 -1.77
C ARG A 59 -2.54 5.91 -2.58
N ILE A 60 -3.13 4.78 -2.22
CA ILE A 60 -2.84 3.48 -2.83
C ILE A 60 -4.16 2.75 -3.10
N ILE A 61 -4.26 2.07 -4.23
CA ILE A 61 -5.34 1.14 -4.55
C ILE A 61 -4.80 -0.28 -4.74
N ARG A 62 -5.51 -1.27 -4.22
CA ARG A 62 -5.29 -2.70 -4.46
C ARG A 62 -6.62 -3.34 -4.80
N PHE A 63 -6.59 -4.39 -5.63
CA PHE A 63 -7.77 -5.17 -5.96
C PHE A 63 -7.68 -6.54 -5.32
N SER A 64 -8.83 -7.10 -4.94
CA SER A 64 -8.92 -8.50 -4.49
C SER A 64 -8.45 -9.48 -5.57
N ALA A 65 -8.07 -10.68 -5.16
CA ALA A 65 -7.56 -11.70 -6.09
C ALA A 65 -8.61 -12.13 -7.12
N ASP A 66 -9.89 -12.13 -6.75
CA ASP A 66 -11.02 -12.44 -7.62
C ASP A 66 -11.47 -11.23 -8.48
N GLY A 67 -10.90 -10.06 -8.24
CA GLY A 67 -11.16 -8.84 -8.98
C GLY A 67 -12.49 -8.15 -8.69
N LYS A 68 -13.24 -8.56 -7.66
CA LYS A 68 -14.55 -7.98 -7.35
C LYS A 68 -14.50 -6.78 -6.41
N TYR A 69 -13.40 -6.60 -5.67
CA TYR A 69 -13.27 -5.56 -4.67
C TYR A 69 -12.03 -4.72 -4.88
N ALA A 70 -12.12 -3.45 -4.53
CA ALA A 70 -11.01 -2.51 -4.51
C ALA A 70 -10.82 -1.95 -3.09
N TYR A 71 -9.57 -1.98 -2.61
CA TYR A 71 -9.15 -1.44 -1.32
C TYR A 71 -8.35 -0.17 -1.58
N ILE A 72 -8.87 0.98 -1.12
CA ILE A 72 -8.22 2.27 -1.28
C ILE A 72 -7.76 2.76 0.09
N LEU A 73 -6.45 3.00 0.22
CA LEU A 73 -5.84 3.60 1.39
C LEU A 73 -5.93 5.12 1.30
N PHE A 74 -6.37 5.75 2.38
CA PHE A 74 -6.47 7.19 2.54
C PHE A 74 -5.46 7.68 3.57
N GLU A 75 -4.45 8.42 3.11
CA GLU A 75 -3.32 8.88 3.90
C GLU A 75 -3.74 9.82 5.03
N LEU A 76 -4.58 10.82 4.72
CA LEU A 76 -4.90 11.90 5.65
C LEU A 76 -6.03 11.54 6.61
N SER A 77 -7.04 10.78 6.14
CA SER A 77 -8.12 10.32 7.01
C SER A 77 -7.75 9.04 7.79
N ASN A 78 -6.60 8.43 7.50
CA ASN A 78 -6.14 7.19 8.14
C ASN A 78 -7.19 6.08 8.08
N GLU A 79 -7.70 5.82 6.87
CA GLU A 79 -8.73 4.83 6.61
C GLU A 79 -8.37 3.95 5.41
N ILE A 80 -8.88 2.74 5.42
CA ILE A 80 -9.04 1.93 4.21
C ILE A 80 -10.52 1.89 3.87
N LYS A 81 -10.87 2.23 2.63
CA LYS A 81 -12.23 2.09 2.12
C LYS A 81 -12.29 0.92 1.16
N VAL A 82 -13.30 0.07 1.36
CA VAL A 82 -13.61 -1.07 0.52
C VAL A 82 -14.70 -0.66 -0.45
N TYR A 83 -14.46 -0.91 -1.73
CA TYR A 83 -15.43 -0.71 -2.81
C TYR A 83 -15.68 -2.03 -3.51
N SER A 84 -16.93 -2.27 -3.95
CA SER A 84 -17.15 -3.23 -5.02
C SER A 84 -16.56 -2.70 -6.31
N TYR A 85 -16.19 -3.59 -7.22
CA TYR A 85 -15.75 -3.25 -8.57
C TYR A 85 -16.48 -4.09 -9.60
N ASP A 86 -17.12 -3.42 -10.54
CA ASP A 86 -17.70 -4.05 -11.73
C ASP A 86 -17.19 -3.36 -13.00
N GLY A 87 -16.42 -4.10 -13.80
CA GLY A 87 -15.91 -3.66 -15.11
C GLY A 87 -16.66 -4.28 -16.29
N SER A 88 -17.83 -4.89 -16.07
CA SER A 88 -18.59 -5.55 -17.14
C SER A 88 -19.32 -4.56 -18.05
N GLY A 89 -19.69 -3.41 -17.55
CA GLY A 89 -20.39 -2.34 -18.26
C GLY A 89 -19.52 -1.54 -19.22
N GLU A 90 -20.10 -0.51 -19.80
CA GLU A 90 -19.37 0.44 -20.68
C GLU A 90 -18.36 1.27 -19.87
N ASN A 91 -18.72 1.66 -18.66
CA ASN A 91 -17.85 2.31 -17.69
C ASN A 91 -17.73 1.42 -16.45
N PRO A 92 -16.60 1.50 -15.73
CA PRO A 92 -16.40 0.75 -14.49
C PRO A 92 -17.23 1.36 -13.36
N GLU A 93 -17.81 0.50 -12.52
CA GLU A 93 -18.58 0.92 -11.36
C GLU A 93 -17.83 0.61 -10.08
N PHE A 94 -17.87 1.56 -9.13
CA PHE A 94 -17.29 1.44 -7.79
C PHE A 94 -18.34 1.87 -6.77
N GLU A 95 -18.76 0.97 -5.90
CA GLU A 95 -19.70 1.26 -4.82
C GLU A 95 -19.01 1.11 -3.47
N LEU A 96 -19.12 2.11 -2.59
CA LEU A 96 -18.52 2.07 -1.25
C LEU A 96 -19.28 1.08 -0.37
N LEU A 97 -18.56 0.08 0.15
CA LEU A 97 -19.10 -0.96 1.02
C LEU A 97 -18.72 -0.72 2.49
N GLN A 98 -17.49 -0.29 2.77
CA GLN A 98 -16.97 -0.18 4.13
C GLN A 98 -15.91 0.91 4.24
N SER A 99 -15.78 1.49 5.45
CA SER A 99 -14.62 2.29 5.86
C SER A 99 -14.09 1.76 7.18
N VAL A 100 -12.77 1.47 7.27
CA VAL A 100 -12.10 0.99 8.47
C VAL A 100 -10.89 1.86 8.78
N SER A 101 -10.70 2.18 10.07
CA SER A 101 -9.54 2.98 10.51
C SER A 101 -8.25 2.16 10.48
N THR A 102 -7.13 2.81 10.11
CA THR A 102 -5.79 2.21 10.20
C THR A 102 -5.17 2.39 11.59
N LEU A 103 -5.69 3.31 12.38
CA LEU A 103 -5.17 3.67 13.70
C LEU A 103 -5.46 2.61 14.76
N SER A 104 -4.64 2.56 15.81
CA SER A 104 -4.87 1.70 16.96
C SER A 104 -6.08 2.19 17.79
N LYS A 105 -6.62 1.31 18.66
CA LYS A 105 -7.72 1.70 19.58
C LYS A 105 -7.28 2.72 20.64
N LYS A 106 -5.97 2.84 20.89
CA LYS A 106 -5.38 3.77 21.85
C LYS A 106 -5.01 5.12 21.24
N HIS A 107 -5.44 5.35 20.01
CA HIS A 107 -5.13 6.57 19.30
C HIS A 107 -5.64 7.78 20.08
N ASP A 108 -4.73 8.70 20.41
CA ASP A 108 -5.05 10.02 20.91
C ASP A 108 -5.42 10.92 19.72
N LYS A 109 -6.66 11.40 19.69
CA LYS A 109 -7.16 12.25 18.60
C LYS A 109 -6.40 13.59 18.51
N ASP A 110 -5.76 13.99 19.59
CA ASP A 110 -4.94 15.21 19.69
C ASP A 110 -3.46 14.93 19.38
N ALA A 111 -3.04 13.66 19.33
CA ALA A 111 -1.70 13.26 18.93
C ALA A 111 -1.55 13.38 17.42
N ILE A 112 -0.78 14.30 17.08
CA ILE A 112 -0.51 14.97 15.82
C ILE A 112 0.07 14.01 14.77
N HIS A 113 -0.47 14.07 13.56
CA HIS A 113 0.19 13.72 12.30
C HIS A 113 0.41 12.23 12.00
N ASN A 114 -0.63 11.42 12.18
CA ASN A 114 -0.64 10.08 11.60
C ASN A 114 -0.96 10.15 10.10
N ALA A 115 -0.28 9.32 9.33
CA ALA A 115 -0.46 9.21 7.90
C ALA A 115 -0.39 7.73 7.47
N ALA A 116 -1.50 7.19 7.00
CA ALA A 116 -1.52 5.86 6.44
C ALA A 116 -0.66 5.83 5.15
N SER A 117 0.34 4.94 5.09
CA SER A 117 1.44 5.09 4.13
C SER A 117 1.61 3.95 3.15
N GLY A 118 1.59 2.70 3.60
CA GLY A 118 1.74 1.51 2.77
C GLY A 118 0.50 0.63 2.78
N LEU A 119 0.20 -0.08 1.69
CA LEU A 119 -0.89 -1.03 1.57
C LEU A 119 -0.47 -2.20 0.70
N ALA A 120 -0.51 -3.41 1.24
CA ALA A 120 -0.17 -4.63 0.52
C ALA A 120 -1.21 -5.73 0.76
N LEU A 121 -1.60 -6.39 -0.33
CA LEU A 121 -2.44 -7.59 -0.29
C LEU A 121 -1.52 -8.82 -0.20
N ALA A 122 -1.82 -9.72 0.73
CA ALA A 122 -1.07 -10.95 0.89
C ALA A 122 -1.28 -11.91 -0.30
N PRO A 123 -0.25 -12.72 -0.65
CA PRO A 123 -0.35 -13.68 -1.75
C PRO A 123 -1.50 -14.68 -1.63
N ASP A 124 -1.94 -14.97 -0.40
CA ASP A 124 -3.11 -15.84 -0.15
C ASP A 124 -4.45 -15.21 -0.53
N GLY A 125 -4.48 -13.90 -0.79
CA GLY A 125 -5.70 -13.15 -1.07
C GLY A 125 -6.65 -12.98 0.12
N LYS A 126 -6.26 -13.43 1.32
CA LYS A 126 -7.09 -13.41 2.53
C LYS A 126 -6.71 -12.31 3.52
N HIS A 127 -5.52 -11.74 3.38
CA HIS A 127 -5.02 -10.75 4.33
C HIS A 127 -4.56 -9.48 3.62
N LEU A 128 -4.79 -8.36 4.27
CA LEU A 128 -4.36 -7.03 3.84
C LEU A 128 -3.54 -6.38 4.95
N PHE A 129 -2.41 -5.79 4.60
CA PHE A 129 -1.55 -5.10 5.54
C PHE A 129 -1.45 -3.62 5.21
N CYS A 130 -1.41 -2.79 6.25
CA CYS A 130 -1.26 -1.35 6.13
C CYS A 130 -0.26 -0.83 7.15
N THR A 131 0.61 0.11 6.75
CA THR A 131 1.47 0.86 7.67
C THR A 131 0.91 2.25 7.93
N THR A 132 1.13 2.77 9.15
CA THR A 132 0.76 4.13 9.54
C THR A 132 1.97 4.82 10.13
N ALA A 133 2.47 5.86 9.43
CA ALA A 133 3.50 6.77 9.90
C ALA A 133 2.95 7.66 11.03
N GLY A 134 3.82 8.10 11.93
CA GLY A 134 3.44 8.82 13.15
C GLY A 134 3.16 7.85 14.29
N GLU A 135 2.15 7.02 14.19
CA GLU A 135 1.91 5.91 15.13
C GLU A 135 2.98 4.80 15.00
N ASN A 136 3.67 4.73 13.85
CA ASN A 136 4.74 3.78 13.54
C ASN A 136 4.31 2.33 13.73
N THR A 137 3.19 1.99 13.12
CA THR A 137 2.53 0.70 13.25
C THR A 137 2.31 0.02 11.91
N VAL A 138 2.12 -1.30 11.98
CA VAL A 138 1.51 -2.11 10.95
C VAL A 138 0.20 -2.70 11.46
N SER A 139 -0.83 -2.60 10.66
CA SER A 139 -2.14 -3.24 10.90
C SER A 139 -2.35 -4.37 9.92
N MET A 140 -2.92 -5.47 10.40
CA MET A 140 -3.39 -6.58 9.56
C MET A 140 -4.91 -6.67 9.60
N TYR A 141 -5.48 -6.94 8.45
CA TYR A 141 -6.91 -7.17 8.25
C TYR A 141 -7.12 -8.52 7.58
N GLU A 142 -8.09 -9.27 8.05
CA GLU A 142 -8.63 -10.42 7.34
C GLU A 142 -9.70 -9.95 6.36
N ILE A 143 -9.71 -10.54 5.17
CA ILE A 143 -10.67 -10.26 4.10
C ILE A 143 -11.71 -11.36 4.13
N ASP A 144 -12.97 -10.99 4.31
CA ASP A 144 -14.08 -11.91 4.14
C ASP A 144 -14.19 -12.34 2.67
N ALA A 145 -14.14 -13.63 2.41
CA ALA A 145 -14.07 -14.17 1.06
C ALA A 145 -15.34 -13.95 0.21
N GLU A 146 -16.50 -13.78 0.86
CA GLU A 146 -17.78 -13.60 0.18
C GLU A 146 -18.10 -12.14 -0.07
N THR A 147 -17.79 -11.28 0.89
CA THR A 147 -18.19 -9.87 0.89
C THR A 147 -17.06 -8.89 0.60
N GLY A 148 -15.79 -9.35 0.64
CA GLY A 148 -14.60 -8.51 0.50
C GLY A 148 -14.37 -7.55 1.67
N LEU A 149 -15.20 -7.60 2.72
CA LEU A 149 -15.11 -6.71 3.87
C LEU A 149 -13.88 -7.03 4.73
N LEU A 150 -13.39 -6.02 5.42
CA LEU A 150 -12.17 -6.08 6.23
C LEU A 150 -12.51 -6.20 7.72
N GLU A 151 -11.89 -7.17 8.39
CA GLU A 151 -11.86 -7.26 9.85
C GLU A 151 -10.42 -7.01 10.34
N LYS A 152 -10.21 -5.95 11.14
CA LYS A 152 -8.91 -5.66 11.72
C LYS A 152 -8.55 -6.70 12.80
N LYS A 153 -7.43 -7.40 12.62
CA LYS A 153 -6.94 -8.40 13.57
C LYS A 153 -5.96 -7.80 14.57
N PHE A 154 -5.01 -6.99 14.11
CA PHE A 154 -4.09 -6.30 15.00
C PHE A 154 -3.61 -4.96 14.45
N THR A 155 -3.04 -4.15 15.34
CA THR A 155 -2.19 -2.99 15.06
C THR A 155 -1.00 -3.08 16.02
N LEU A 156 0.22 -3.28 15.48
CA LEU A 156 1.44 -3.51 16.25
C LEU A 156 2.58 -2.58 15.80
N PRO A 157 3.51 -2.22 16.73
CA PRO A 157 4.68 -1.42 16.39
C PRO A 157 5.62 -2.13 15.39
N ILE A 158 6.29 -1.37 14.55
CA ILE A 158 7.19 -1.87 13.49
C ILE A 158 8.68 -1.84 13.83
N SER A 159 9.07 -1.44 15.02
CA SER A 159 10.49 -1.30 15.41
C SER A 159 11.30 -0.40 14.47
N GLY A 160 10.67 0.67 13.99
CA GLY A 160 11.23 1.68 13.10
C GLY A 160 10.45 2.98 13.21
N ASP A 161 10.85 4.00 12.44
CA ASP A 161 10.20 5.30 12.47
C ASP A 161 9.83 5.76 11.06
N TYR A 162 8.63 6.30 10.95
CA TYR A 162 8.03 6.84 9.74
C TYR A 162 8.00 5.83 8.58
N PRO A 163 7.25 4.73 8.68
CA PRO A 163 7.11 3.77 7.61
C PRO A 163 6.50 4.42 6.36
N LYS A 164 7.10 4.20 5.20
CA LYS A 164 6.65 4.74 3.91
C LYS A 164 5.96 3.69 3.06
N ASP A 165 6.41 2.45 3.15
CA ASP A 165 5.91 1.35 2.33
C ASP A 165 6.15 0.01 3.01
N LEU A 166 5.42 -1.01 2.57
CA LEU A 166 5.61 -2.39 3.00
C LEU A 166 5.41 -3.36 1.84
N VAL A 167 6.02 -4.52 1.97
CA VAL A 167 5.85 -5.63 1.03
C VAL A 167 5.68 -6.94 1.80
N ILE A 168 4.89 -7.85 1.22
CA ILE A 168 4.70 -9.21 1.73
C ILE A 168 5.50 -10.15 0.83
N PHE A 169 6.24 -11.07 1.45
CA PHE A 169 7.04 -12.04 0.73
C PHE A 169 6.14 -13.06 0.01
N PRO A 170 6.61 -13.64 -1.11
CA PRO A 170 5.86 -14.66 -1.84
C PRO A 170 5.55 -15.92 -1.04
N ASP A 171 6.29 -16.16 0.05
CA ASP A 171 6.07 -17.27 0.98
C ASP A 171 4.83 -17.09 1.86
N ASN A 172 4.18 -15.92 1.80
CA ASN A 172 3.03 -15.54 2.63
C ASN A 172 3.29 -15.62 4.14
N GLN A 173 4.56 -15.59 4.56
CA GLN A 173 4.94 -15.71 5.97
C GLN A 173 5.74 -14.51 6.47
N HIS A 174 6.34 -13.74 5.59
CA HIS A 174 7.18 -12.61 5.95
C HIS A 174 6.70 -11.31 5.34
N ILE A 175 6.94 -10.22 6.07
CA ILE A 175 6.75 -8.86 5.59
C ILE A 175 8.03 -8.05 5.79
N ALA A 176 8.25 -7.06 4.94
CA ALA A 176 9.29 -6.06 5.13
C ALA A 176 8.69 -4.66 5.10
N VAL A 177 9.17 -3.78 5.98
CA VAL A 177 8.71 -2.40 6.13
C VAL A 177 9.87 -1.44 5.91
N ALA A 178 9.67 -0.48 5.01
CA ALA A 178 10.62 0.58 4.72
C ALA A 178 10.40 1.77 5.66
N ASN A 179 11.30 1.97 6.63
CA ASN A 179 11.22 2.97 7.68
C ASN A 179 12.10 4.18 7.32
N HIS A 180 11.48 5.22 6.78
CA HIS A 180 12.17 6.37 6.19
C HIS A 180 13.01 7.15 7.19
N ALA A 181 12.43 7.52 8.35
CA ALA A 181 13.11 8.38 9.31
C ALA A 181 14.19 7.65 10.13
N SER A 182 14.02 6.35 10.38
CA SER A 182 15.05 5.55 11.06
C SER A 182 16.11 4.99 10.11
N ASN A 183 16.02 5.24 8.79
CA ASN A 183 16.97 4.72 7.80
C ASN A 183 17.13 3.19 7.86
N THR A 184 16.01 2.48 7.97
CA THR A 184 16.03 1.02 8.10
C THR A 184 14.95 0.34 7.28
N ILE A 185 15.21 -0.93 6.97
CA ILE A 185 14.18 -1.89 6.61
C ILE A 185 14.09 -2.90 7.75
N THR A 186 12.89 -3.11 8.27
CA THR A 186 12.60 -4.14 9.28
C THR A 186 11.82 -5.28 8.66
N THR A 187 12.17 -6.51 9.03
CA THR A 187 11.49 -7.72 8.54
C THR A 187 10.84 -8.46 9.69
N PHE A 188 9.66 -9.01 9.43
CA PHE A 188 8.88 -9.73 10.42
C PHE A 188 8.36 -11.04 9.83
N LYS A 189 8.30 -12.06 10.68
CA LYS A 189 7.48 -13.24 10.43
C LYS A 189 6.07 -12.97 10.93
N VAL A 190 5.07 -13.34 10.14
CA VAL A 190 3.65 -13.24 10.49
C VAL A 190 3.17 -14.56 11.04
N ASP A 191 2.50 -14.50 12.17
CA ASP A 191 1.75 -15.60 12.76
C ASP A 191 0.26 -15.26 12.68
N TYR A 192 -0.40 -15.80 11.66
CA TYR A 192 -1.81 -15.53 11.38
C TYR A 192 -2.74 -16.12 12.44
N ASP A 193 -2.37 -17.28 13.03
CA ASP A 193 -3.20 -17.96 14.02
C ASP A 193 -3.28 -17.18 15.34
N ASN A 194 -2.14 -16.60 15.74
CA ASN A 194 -2.05 -15.82 16.97
C ASN A 194 -2.22 -14.31 16.76
N ASN A 195 -2.37 -13.85 15.51
CA ASN A 195 -2.50 -12.45 15.14
C ASN A 195 -1.34 -11.58 15.65
N ILE A 196 -0.12 -12.02 15.45
CA ILE A 196 1.09 -11.31 15.83
C ILE A 196 2.12 -11.28 14.71
N ILE A 197 3.05 -10.33 14.81
CA ILE A 197 4.29 -10.32 14.02
C ILE A 197 5.48 -10.41 14.96
N VAL A 198 6.50 -11.14 14.54
CA VAL A 198 7.75 -11.30 15.28
C VAL A 198 8.90 -10.81 14.39
N MET A 199 9.69 -9.88 14.91
CA MET A 199 10.84 -9.38 14.15
C MET A 199 11.80 -10.55 13.85
N ASN A 200 12.12 -10.69 12.56
CA ASN A 200 12.88 -11.85 12.07
C ASN A 200 14.40 -11.68 12.23
N ASP A 201 14.89 -10.44 12.11
CA ASP A 201 16.31 -10.12 12.19
C ASP A 201 16.50 -8.67 12.67
N LYS A 202 17.77 -8.27 12.84
CA LYS A 202 18.12 -6.87 13.10
C LYS A 202 17.68 -5.98 11.93
N PRO A 203 17.29 -4.72 12.20
CA PRO A 203 16.99 -3.77 11.14
C PRO A 203 18.15 -3.60 10.16
N HIS A 204 17.88 -3.73 8.87
CA HIS A 204 18.86 -3.48 7.82
C HIS A 204 18.96 -1.98 7.55
N LYS A 205 20.19 -1.45 7.51
CA LYS A 205 20.43 -0.03 7.23
C LYS A 205 20.22 0.25 5.75
N VAL A 206 19.31 1.16 5.44
CA VAL A 206 19.05 1.68 4.10
C VAL A 206 18.72 3.15 4.26
N GLU A 207 19.45 4.04 3.60
CA GLU A 207 19.27 5.48 3.74
C GLU A 207 17.93 5.92 3.14
N THR A 208 17.12 6.58 3.93
CA THR A 208 15.81 7.18 3.58
C THR A 208 14.94 6.35 2.63
N PRO A 209 14.63 5.06 2.94
CA PRO A 209 13.87 4.21 2.05
C PRO A 209 12.44 4.77 1.87
N ASN A 210 12.00 4.89 0.62
CA ASN A 210 10.69 5.46 0.28
C ASN A 210 9.70 4.44 -0.29
N SER A 211 10.21 3.41 -0.94
CA SER A 211 9.40 2.37 -1.55
C SER A 211 10.16 1.05 -1.50
N ILE A 212 9.42 -0.05 -1.41
CA ILE A 212 9.97 -1.40 -1.40
C ILE A 212 9.15 -2.29 -2.34
N HIS A 213 9.85 -3.01 -3.20
CA HIS A 213 9.23 -3.96 -4.12
C HIS A 213 9.95 -5.29 -4.04
N MET A 214 9.16 -6.35 -4.18
CA MET A 214 9.69 -7.71 -4.27
C MET A 214 9.42 -8.29 -5.64
N TRP A 215 10.45 -8.86 -6.22
CA TRP A 215 10.36 -9.50 -7.51
C TRP A 215 10.95 -10.91 -7.42
N PRO A 216 10.31 -11.95 -7.97
CA PRO A 216 10.89 -13.27 -8.00
C PRO A 216 12.15 -13.25 -8.87
N VAL A 217 13.26 -13.70 -8.32
CA VAL A 217 14.52 -13.86 -9.06
C VAL A 217 14.39 -15.14 -9.88
N PRO A 218 14.59 -15.12 -11.21
CA PRO A 218 14.68 -16.33 -12.01
C PRO A 218 15.74 -17.30 -11.46
N GLN A 219 15.49 -18.60 -11.58
CA GLN A 219 16.42 -19.62 -11.03
C GLN A 219 17.81 -19.61 -11.69
N ASP A 220 17.90 -19.06 -12.89
CA ASP A 220 19.13 -18.90 -13.68
C ASP A 220 19.78 -17.51 -13.51
N PHE A 221 19.29 -16.71 -12.56
CA PHE A 221 19.87 -15.39 -12.29
C PHE A 221 21.20 -15.54 -11.54
N GLU A 222 22.31 -15.25 -12.23
CA GLU A 222 23.60 -15.04 -11.58
C GLU A 222 23.61 -13.64 -10.93
N ALA A 223 23.75 -13.61 -9.60
CA ALA A 223 23.88 -12.34 -8.89
C ALA A 223 25.13 -11.60 -9.40
N VAL A 224 24.94 -10.40 -9.92
CA VAL A 224 26.06 -9.51 -10.24
C VAL A 224 26.83 -9.27 -8.94
N LYS A 225 28.10 -9.69 -8.89
CA LYS A 225 28.95 -9.39 -7.74
C LYS A 225 28.96 -7.88 -7.53
N PRO A 226 28.83 -7.38 -6.29
CA PRO A 226 29.05 -5.97 -6.02
C PRO A 226 30.41 -5.60 -6.61
N LEU A 227 30.48 -4.46 -7.31
CA LEU A 227 31.77 -3.87 -7.68
C LEU A 227 32.54 -3.74 -6.37
N SER A 228 33.67 -4.43 -6.27
CA SER A 228 34.62 -4.20 -5.17
C SER A 228 34.99 -2.72 -5.24
N ASP A 229 34.86 -2.01 -4.13
CA ASP A 229 35.50 -0.72 -3.95
C ASP A 229 36.97 -0.94 -4.18
N GLU A 230 37.45 -0.77 -5.43
CA GLU A 230 38.84 -0.69 -5.72
C GLU A 230 39.31 0.61 -5.09
N GLU A 231 40.15 0.44 -4.09
CA GLU A 231 40.91 1.46 -3.42
C GLU A 231 41.52 2.42 -4.46
N ASP A 232 41.07 3.66 -4.48
CA ASP A 232 41.84 4.78 -5.01
C ASP A 232 42.96 5.11 -4.01
N ASP A 233 43.94 4.20 -3.89
CA ASP A 233 45.25 4.53 -3.41
C ASP A 233 46.18 4.57 -4.65
N GLU A 234 46.55 5.80 -5.03
CA GLU A 234 47.80 6.22 -5.65
C GLU A 234 47.62 7.48 -6.54
N GLN A 235 47.90 8.64 -6.05
CA GLN A 235 49.02 9.55 -6.34
C GLN A 235 48.73 10.95 -5.82
#